data_5fec9fef2b1a7b632930a91cc6b9cdd1
#
_entry.id   5fec9fef2b1a7b632930a91cc6b9cdd1
#
_cell.length_a   1.000
_cell.length_b   1.000
_cell.length_c   1.000
_cell.angle_alpha   90.00
_cell.angle_beta   90.00
_cell.angle_gamma   90.00
#
_symmetry.space_group_name_H-M   'P 1'
#
loop_
_entity.id
_entity.type
_entity.pdbx_description
1 polymer ?
#
loop_
_entity_poly.entity_id
_entity_poly.type
_entity_poly.pdbx_seq_one_letter_code
_entity_poly.pdbx_strand_id
1 'polypeptide(L)'
;MKKGIRLFFALALLCVASSVAMFAADNAYLYLVHGIPGRDVSASTDPQFPIDVQLNGDVCYSHGLAFGAVAGPLTLAPGSYEVRVSVANSLAPCSNPALIDTTVTLGSGKDVSAVVALSETGTPTLLTFTNNVFPVGATVGRVFFAQAADAPAIQVVLESTATKKLYPFTVSAGGSFSATLPAGDYTVVVNQGTTALVTSTSLRLDPQSVVMLLTVGQAGNNTVILVSKTVRDVI
;
A
#
# COMPACT_ATOMS: atom_id res chain seq x y z
N MET A 1 -3.91 -89.71 -14.01
CA MET A 1 -2.90 -88.70 -13.79
C MET A 1 -3.34 -87.40 -14.50
N LYS A 2 -3.86 -86.44 -13.73
CA LYS A 2 -4.24 -85.08 -14.26
C LYS A 2 -3.48 -84.05 -13.46
N LYS A 3 -2.56 -83.33 -14.10
CA LYS A 3 -1.80 -82.24 -13.54
C LYS A 3 -2.63 -80.96 -13.62
N GLY A 4 -3.01 -80.40 -12.47
CA GLY A 4 -3.67 -79.08 -12.40
C GLY A 4 -2.66 -77.96 -12.42
N ILE A 5 -2.80 -77.07 -13.40
CA ILE A 5 -2.06 -75.81 -13.53
C ILE A 5 -2.71 -74.79 -12.65
N ARG A 6 -2.00 -74.27 -11.63
CA ARG A 6 -2.46 -73.14 -10.78
C ARG A 6 -1.97 -71.85 -11.44
N LEU A 7 -2.92 -71.09 -11.95
CA LEU A 7 -2.70 -69.76 -12.50
C LEU A 7 -2.63 -68.76 -11.35
N PHE A 8 -1.45 -68.21 -11.08
CA PHE A 8 -1.27 -67.06 -10.15
C PHE A 8 -1.57 -65.77 -10.87
N PHE A 9 -2.71 -65.13 -10.55
CA PHE A 9 -2.98 -63.75 -10.91
C PHE A 9 -2.21 -62.83 -9.97
N ALA A 10 -1.11 -62.23 -10.45
CA ALA A 10 -0.43 -61.14 -9.76
C ALA A 10 -1.19 -59.84 -10.08
N LEU A 11 -1.98 -59.33 -9.12
CA LEU A 11 -2.64 -58.03 -9.20
C LEU A 11 -1.60 -56.94 -8.91
N ALA A 12 -1.01 -56.35 -9.95
CA ALA A 12 -0.15 -55.20 -9.81
C ALA A 12 -1.00 -53.94 -9.53
N LEU A 13 -1.04 -53.51 -8.26
CA LEU A 13 -1.70 -52.28 -7.83
C LEU A 13 -0.81 -51.08 -8.25
N LEU A 14 -1.14 -50.44 -9.36
CA LEU A 14 -0.44 -49.29 -9.88
C LEU A 14 -0.89 -48.05 -9.03
N CYS A 15 -0.16 -47.73 -7.96
CA CYS A 15 -0.33 -46.46 -7.24
C CYS A 15 0.16 -45.32 -8.13
N VAL A 16 -0.75 -44.67 -8.85
CA VAL A 16 -0.49 -43.39 -9.49
C VAL A 16 -0.40 -42.34 -8.40
N ALA A 17 0.80 -42.04 -7.93
CA ALA A 17 1.07 -40.89 -7.08
C ALA A 17 0.88 -39.63 -7.94
N SER A 18 -0.31 -39.03 -7.87
CA SER A 18 -0.56 -37.71 -8.44
C SER A 18 0.26 -36.70 -7.63
N SER A 19 1.47 -36.38 -8.11
CA SER A 19 2.24 -35.27 -7.60
C SER A 19 1.48 -33.97 -7.94
N VAL A 20 0.68 -33.47 -7.00
CA VAL A 20 0.16 -32.14 -7.08
C VAL A 20 1.37 -31.21 -6.97
N ALA A 21 1.79 -30.61 -8.09
CA ALA A 21 2.78 -29.57 -8.08
C ALA A 21 2.21 -28.42 -7.22
N MET A 22 2.65 -28.31 -5.98
CA MET A 22 2.40 -27.14 -5.16
C MET A 22 3.19 -25.99 -5.78
N PHE A 23 2.55 -25.19 -6.60
CA PHE A 23 3.12 -23.90 -6.98
C PHE A 23 3.27 -23.11 -5.69
N ALA A 24 4.51 -22.73 -5.35
CA ALA A 24 4.75 -21.78 -4.28
C ALA A 24 4.01 -20.49 -4.63
N ALA A 25 3.18 -20.00 -3.70
CA ALA A 25 2.50 -18.72 -3.91
C ALA A 25 3.55 -17.61 -3.91
N ASP A 26 3.43 -16.68 -4.86
CA ASP A 26 4.32 -15.52 -4.92
C ASP A 26 4.14 -14.66 -3.65
N ASN A 27 5.25 -14.13 -3.14
CA ASN A 27 5.21 -13.21 -2.01
C ASN A 27 4.34 -12.00 -2.30
N ALA A 28 3.67 -11.50 -1.27
CA ALA A 28 3.01 -10.20 -1.28
C ALA A 28 3.96 -9.12 -0.73
N TYR A 29 3.68 -7.88 -1.09
CA TYR A 29 4.45 -6.72 -0.65
C TYR A 29 3.55 -5.73 0.07
N LEU A 30 3.95 -5.30 1.26
CA LEU A 30 3.17 -4.38 2.09
C LEU A 30 3.96 -3.10 2.35
N TYR A 31 3.37 -1.96 2.03
CA TYR A 31 3.83 -0.64 2.45
C TYR A 31 2.95 -0.16 3.61
N LEU A 32 3.58 0.35 4.66
CA LEU A 32 2.92 0.98 5.78
C LEU A 32 3.09 2.49 5.65
N VAL A 33 1.99 3.24 5.65
CA VAL A 33 2.00 4.70 5.49
C VAL A 33 1.34 5.34 6.69
N HIS A 34 1.99 6.32 7.29
CA HIS A 34 1.39 7.08 8.40
C HIS A 34 0.75 8.38 7.89
N GLY A 35 -0.57 8.46 7.98
CA GLY A 35 -1.38 9.56 7.45
C GLY A 35 -2.11 10.40 8.49
N ILE A 36 -1.86 10.23 9.80
CA ILE A 36 -2.50 11.01 10.85
C ILE A 36 -1.53 12.09 11.38
N PRO A 37 -1.75 13.38 11.11
CA PRO A 37 -0.97 14.44 11.72
C PRO A 37 -1.36 14.60 13.20
N GLY A 38 -0.37 14.77 14.07
CA GLY A 38 -0.60 14.82 15.50
C GLY A 38 -1.53 15.95 15.95
N ARG A 39 -1.52 17.08 15.25
CA ARG A 39 -2.37 18.23 15.56
C ARG A 39 -3.84 17.98 15.27
N ASP A 40 -4.18 16.99 14.41
CA ASP A 40 -5.56 16.59 14.13
C ASP A 40 -6.11 15.70 15.26
N VAL A 41 -5.25 15.08 16.05
CA VAL A 41 -5.63 14.34 17.26
C VAL A 41 -5.82 15.30 18.44
N SER A 42 -4.88 16.23 18.65
CA SER A 42 -4.92 17.27 19.68
C SER A 42 -3.89 18.36 19.37
N ALA A 43 -4.23 19.61 19.62
CA ALA A 43 -3.32 20.75 19.45
C ALA A 43 -2.02 20.66 20.28
N SER A 44 -2.02 19.89 21.36
CA SER A 44 -0.87 19.64 22.24
C SER A 44 -0.04 18.42 21.81
N THR A 45 -0.49 17.66 20.82
CA THR A 45 0.20 16.45 20.35
C THR A 45 1.39 16.83 19.44
N ASP A 46 2.44 16.02 19.46
CA ASP A 46 3.57 16.14 18.52
C ASP A 46 3.03 16.17 17.08
N PRO A 47 3.40 17.19 16.28
CA PRO A 47 2.96 17.26 14.88
C PRO A 47 3.27 16.02 14.06
N GLN A 48 4.34 15.30 14.39
CA GLN A 48 4.74 14.07 13.71
C GLN A 48 3.96 12.85 14.19
N PHE A 49 3.40 12.91 15.41
CA PHE A 49 2.61 11.82 16.01
C PHE A 49 3.17 10.43 15.70
N PRO A 50 4.41 10.14 16.08
CA PRO A 50 5.05 8.89 15.68
C PRO A 50 4.27 7.68 16.17
N ILE A 51 4.13 6.68 15.30
CA ILE A 51 3.41 5.43 15.60
C ILE A 51 4.33 4.23 15.50
N ASP A 52 3.95 3.17 16.21
CA ASP A 52 4.50 1.83 16.08
C ASP A 52 3.49 0.94 15.36
N VAL A 53 3.97 0.04 14.50
CA VAL A 53 3.13 -0.93 13.79
C VAL A 53 3.63 -2.35 14.06
N GLN A 54 2.74 -3.18 14.57
CA GLN A 54 2.96 -4.59 14.88
C GLN A 54 2.13 -5.47 13.95
N LEU A 55 2.70 -6.60 13.54
CA LEU A 55 2.00 -7.62 12.76
C LEU A 55 1.93 -8.93 13.54
N ASN A 56 0.76 -9.57 13.58
CA ASN A 56 0.48 -10.86 14.23
C ASN A 56 0.90 -10.96 15.71
N GLY A 57 0.89 -9.84 16.42
CA GLY A 57 1.18 -9.79 17.84
C GLY A 57 2.65 -9.97 18.26
N ASP A 58 3.51 -10.47 17.37
CA ASP A 58 4.87 -10.91 17.75
C ASP A 58 5.98 -9.96 17.31
N VAL A 59 5.81 -9.25 16.21
CA VAL A 59 6.88 -8.45 15.60
C VAL A 59 6.49 -7.00 15.46
N CYS A 60 7.24 -6.11 16.11
CA CYS A 60 7.18 -4.67 15.88
C CYS A 60 7.93 -4.34 14.57
N TYR A 61 7.19 -4.24 13.46
CA TYR A 61 7.76 -4.05 12.13
C TYR A 61 8.18 -2.62 11.84
N SER A 62 7.51 -1.66 12.43
CA SER A 62 7.87 -0.25 12.29
C SER A 62 7.79 0.41 13.66
N HIS A 63 8.83 1.13 14.03
CA HIS A 63 8.94 1.87 15.26
C HIS A 63 9.15 3.35 14.97
N GLY A 64 8.33 4.20 15.59
CA GLY A 64 8.45 5.65 15.47
C GLY A 64 8.19 6.17 14.06
N LEU A 65 7.29 5.53 13.29
CA LEU A 65 6.91 5.99 11.96
C LEU A 65 6.23 7.36 12.06
N ALA A 66 6.88 8.39 11.53
CA ALA A 66 6.39 9.77 11.58
C ALA A 66 5.29 10.04 10.55
N PHE A 67 4.46 11.06 10.77
CA PHE A 67 3.47 11.53 9.81
C PHE A 67 4.08 11.76 8.43
N GLY A 68 3.44 11.22 7.39
CA GLY A 68 3.92 11.27 6.01
C GLY A 68 5.02 10.27 5.66
N ALA A 69 5.52 9.50 6.62
CA ALA A 69 6.54 8.50 6.34
C ALA A 69 5.93 7.21 5.76
N VAL A 70 6.75 6.51 4.97
CA VAL A 70 6.44 5.21 4.36
C VAL A 70 7.49 4.19 4.79
N ALA A 71 7.07 3.12 5.42
CA ALA A 71 7.89 1.95 5.70
C ALA A 71 7.58 0.83 4.68
N GLY A 72 8.59 0.06 4.30
CA GLY A 72 8.44 -1.05 3.35
C GLY A 72 9.15 -0.82 2.00
N PRO A 73 8.98 -1.76 1.04
CA PRO A 73 8.04 -2.89 1.12
C PRO A 73 8.46 -3.96 2.12
N LEU A 74 7.52 -4.47 2.88
CA LEU A 74 7.67 -5.71 3.64
C LEU A 74 7.32 -6.87 2.69
N THR A 75 8.22 -7.84 2.55
CA THR A 75 7.97 -9.06 1.78
C THR A 75 7.35 -10.10 2.69
N LEU A 76 6.11 -10.47 2.42
CA LEU A 76 5.30 -11.34 3.27
C LEU A 76 4.71 -12.50 2.46
N ALA A 77 4.48 -13.65 3.08
CA ALA A 77 3.70 -14.70 2.45
C ALA A 77 2.25 -14.22 2.24
N PRO A 78 1.54 -14.70 1.20
CA PRO A 78 0.10 -14.45 1.08
C PRO A 78 -0.64 -14.97 2.31
N GLY A 79 -1.61 -14.20 2.81
CA GLY A 79 -2.35 -14.56 4.01
C GLY A 79 -3.02 -13.37 4.68
N SER A 80 -3.61 -13.63 5.83
CA SER A 80 -4.23 -12.61 6.68
C SER A 80 -3.28 -12.25 7.82
N TYR A 81 -3.11 -10.96 8.04
CA TYR A 81 -2.21 -10.39 9.05
C TYR A 81 -3.02 -9.50 9.99
N GLU A 82 -2.95 -9.77 11.28
CA GLU A 82 -3.39 -8.83 12.30
C GLU A 82 -2.44 -7.62 12.29
N VAL A 83 -2.98 -6.44 12.10
CA VAL A 83 -2.23 -5.17 12.09
C VAL A 83 -2.66 -4.36 13.28
N ARG A 84 -1.74 -4.16 14.20
CA ARG A 84 -1.93 -3.34 15.38
C ARG A 84 -1.10 -2.08 15.27
N VAL A 85 -1.73 -0.92 15.42
CA VAL A 85 -1.09 0.40 15.41
C VAL A 85 -1.24 1.03 16.77
N SER A 86 -0.16 1.54 17.33
CA SER A 86 -0.15 2.28 18.61
C SER A 86 0.67 3.56 18.51
N VAL A 87 0.52 4.47 19.45
CA VAL A 87 1.46 5.59 19.62
C VAL A 87 2.84 5.01 19.89
N ALA A 88 3.88 5.58 19.31
CA ALA A 88 5.23 5.08 19.50
C ALA A 88 5.69 5.17 20.96
N ASN A 89 6.41 4.14 21.39
CA ASN A 89 7.05 4.10 22.70
C ASN A 89 8.55 3.86 22.54
N SER A 90 9.35 4.89 22.74
CA SER A 90 10.80 4.82 22.52
C SER A 90 11.55 3.86 23.47
N LEU A 91 10.96 3.54 24.62
CA LEU A 91 11.56 2.63 25.60
C LEU A 91 11.12 1.17 25.41
N ALA A 92 9.92 0.97 24.89
CA ALA A 92 9.33 -0.35 24.66
C ALA A 92 8.46 -0.32 23.39
N PRO A 93 9.06 -0.49 22.20
CA PRO A 93 8.34 -0.44 20.93
C PRO A 93 7.12 -1.36 20.90
N CYS A 94 6.02 -0.88 20.32
CA CYS A 94 4.76 -1.58 20.18
C CYS A 94 4.04 -1.99 21.49
N SER A 95 4.46 -1.46 22.65
CA SER A 95 3.87 -1.82 23.94
C SER A 95 2.66 -0.99 24.36
N ASN A 96 2.44 0.16 23.72
CA ASN A 96 1.32 1.03 24.05
C ASN A 96 -0.03 0.40 23.62
N PRO A 97 -1.17 0.83 24.24
CA PRO A 97 -2.49 0.42 23.79
C PRO A 97 -2.72 0.69 22.31
N ALA A 98 -3.41 -0.22 21.62
CA ALA A 98 -3.71 -0.05 20.21
C ALA A 98 -4.67 1.12 19.97
N LEU A 99 -4.35 1.93 18.96
CA LEU A 99 -5.25 2.89 18.33
C LEU A 99 -6.10 2.20 17.26
N ILE A 100 -5.49 1.25 16.56
CA ILE A 100 -6.10 0.42 15.52
C ILE A 100 -5.69 -1.02 15.79
N ASP A 101 -6.67 -1.92 15.69
CA ASP A 101 -6.48 -3.36 15.74
C ASP A 101 -7.40 -3.97 14.68
N THR A 102 -6.82 -4.48 13.60
CA THR A 102 -7.59 -4.94 12.43
C THR A 102 -6.81 -5.96 11.63
N THR A 103 -7.45 -6.61 10.66
CA THR A 103 -6.85 -7.62 9.80
C THR A 103 -6.68 -7.09 8.38
N VAL A 104 -5.50 -7.30 7.79
CA VAL A 104 -5.21 -7.05 6.38
C VAL A 104 -4.96 -8.38 5.68
N THR A 105 -5.65 -8.61 4.56
CA THR A 105 -5.44 -9.81 3.73
C THR A 105 -4.56 -9.48 2.53
N LEU A 106 -3.44 -10.19 2.40
CA LEU A 106 -2.49 -10.07 1.31
C LEU A 106 -2.64 -11.23 0.34
N GLY A 107 -3.02 -10.96 -0.90
CA GLY A 107 -3.08 -11.96 -1.97
C GLY A 107 -1.69 -12.27 -2.55
N SER A 108 -1.54 -13.48 -3.15
CA SER A 108 -0.32 -13.88 -3.85
C SER A 108 0.08 -12.86 -4.92
N GLY A 109 1.35 -12.45 -4.94
CA GLY A 109 1.92 -11.49 -5.89
C GLY A 109 1.37 -10.07 -5.79
N LYS A 110 0.54 -9.76 -4.77
CA LYS A 110 -0.05 -8.44 -4.61
C LYS A 110 0.90 -7.48 -3.92
N ASP A 111 0.76 -6.23 -4.32
CA ASP A 111 1.44 -5.08 -3.74
C ASP A 111 0.36 -4.20 -3.09
N VAL A 112 0.49 -3.94 -1.79
CA VAL A 112 -0.57 -3.31 -0.99
C VAL A 112 0.02 -2.16 -0.17
N SER A 113 -0.66 -1.03 -0.16
CA SER A 113 -0.42 0.05 0.78
C SER A 113 -1.47 0.01 1.89
N ALA A 114 -1.03 -0.09 3.13
CA ALA A 114 -1.85 0.07 4.32
C ALA A 114 -1.58 1.45 4.93
N VAL A 115 -2.58 2.31 4.92
CA VAL A 115 -2.47 3.72 5.31
C VAL A 115 -3.23 3.92 6.61
N VAL A 116 -2.50 4.32 7.65
CA VAL A 116 -3.08 4.78 8.91
C VAL A 116 -3.65 6.19 8.67
N ALA A 117 -4.95 6.36 8.78
CA ALA A 117 -5.66 7.59 8.44
C ALA A 117 -6.73 7.93 9.50
N LEU A 118 -7.31 9.11 9.41
CA LEU A 118 -8.54 9.44 10.13
C LEU A 118 -9.75 9.17 9.23
N SER A 119 -10.81 8.64 9.81
CA SER A 119 -12.13 8.59 9.18
C SER A 119 -12.76 9.97 9.19
N GLU A 120 -13.86 10.16 8.45
CA GLU A 120 -14.67 11.39 8.45
C GLU A 120 -15.16 11.81 9.86
N THR A 121 -15.19 10.87 10.81
CA THR A 121 -15.54 11.13 12.21
C THR A 121 -14.34 11.42 13.10
N GLY A 122 -13.12 11.52 12.53
CA GLY A 122 -11.88 11.74 13.26
C GLY A 122 -11.35 10.50 14.01
N THR A 123 -11.89 9.31 13.72
CA THR A 123 -11.44 8.05 14.35
C THR A 123 -10.27 7.46 13.56
N PRO A 124 -9.17 7.04 14.23
CA PRO A 124 -8.08 6.31 13.56
C PRO A 124 -8.59 5.06 12.86
N THR A 125 -8.21 4.89 11.60
CA THR A 125 -8.60 3.75 10.76
C THR A 125 -7.43 3.31 9.87
N LEU A 126 -7.50 2.08 9.35
CA LEU A 126 -6.54 1.55 8.38
C LEU A 126 -7.22 1.41 7.02
N LEU A 127 -6.77 2.19 6.05
CA LEU A 127 -7.20 2.06 4.65
C LEU A 127 -6.21 1.18 3.90
N THR A 128 -6.70 0.31 3.03
CA THR A 128 -5.85 -0.54 2.19
C THR A 128 -6.09 -0.28 0.72
N PHE A 129 -4.99 -0.17 -0.05
CA PHE A 129 -5.01 0.02 -1.49
C PHE A 129 -4.16 -1.05 -2.16
N THR A 130 -4.70 -1.73 -3.17
CA THR A 130 -3.89 -2.61 -4.01
C THR A 130 -3.18 -1.76 -5.06
N ASN A 131 -1.86 -1.72 -4.97
CA ASN A 131 -1.03 -0.92 -5.87
C ASN A 131 -0.92 -1.60 -7.23
N ASN A 132 -1.14 -0.84 -8.30
CA ASN A 132 -0.95 -1.35 -9.65
C ASN A 132 0.51 -1.21 -10.07
N VAL A 133 1.29 -2.24 -9.82
CA VAL A 133 2.75 -2.29 -10.06
C VAL A 133 3.13 -3.09 -11.30
N PHE A 134 2.19 -3.38 -12.20
CA PHE A 134 2.50 -4.13 -13.43
C PHE A 134 3.48 -3.36 -14.32
N PRO A 135 4.37 -4.08 -15.02
CA PRO A 135 5.33 -3.48 -15.95
C PRO A 135 4.67 -2.56 -16.98
N VAL A 136 5.37 -1.50 -17.34
CA VAL A 136 4.97 -0.55 -18.37
C VAL A 136 6.02 -0.48 -19.47
N GLY A 137 5.69 0.15 -20.61
CA GLY A 137 6.60 0.24 -21.77
C GLY A 137 7.85 1.07 -21.48
N ALA A 138 8.88 0.89 -22.30
CA ALA A 138 10.22 1.46 -22.12
C ALA A 138 10.30 3.01 -22.14
N THR A 139 9.26 3.71 -22.60
CA THR A 139 9.24 5.19 -22.70
C THR A 139 8.22 5.84 -21.77
N VAL A 140 7.58 5.04 -20.94
CA VAL A 140 6.50 5.47 -20.04
C VAL A 140 6.77 4.99 -18.62
N GLY A 141 6.19 5.67 -17.66
CA GLY A 141 6.08 5.22 -16.28
C GLY A 141 4.62 5.15 -15.84
N ARG A 142 4.38 4.60 -14.68
CA ARG A 142 3.04 4.53 -14.07
C ARG A 142 3.00 5.34 -12.80
N VAL A 143 1.94 6.12 -12.66
CA VAL A 143 1.56 6.73 -11.40
C VAL A 143 0.38 5.93 -10.84
N PHE A 144 0.53 5.39 -9.64
CA PHE A 144 -0.56 4.91 -8.81
C PHE A 144 -0.87 5.98 -7.78
N PHE A 145 -2.12 6.41 -7.71
CA PHE A 145 -2.56 7.44 -6.77
C PHE A 145 -3.64 6.87 -5.84
N ALA A 146 -3.56 7.18 -4.53
CA ALA A 146 -4.57 6.84 -3.55
C ALA A 146 -4.92 8.05 -2.67
N GLN A 147 -6.22 8.22 -2.45
CA GLN A 147 -6.80 9.27 -1.60
C GLN A 147 -7.05 8.69 -0.21
N ALA A 148 -6.15 8.95 0.73
CA ALA A 148 -6.28 8.53 2.13
C ALA A 148 -6.41 9.70 3.11
N ALA A 149 -6.41 10.96 2.62
CA ALA A 149 -6.73 12.11 3.45
C ALA A 149 -8.22 12.12 3.80
N ASP A 150 -8.55 12.62 4.99
CA ASP A 150 -9.93 12.96 5.34
C ASP A 150 -10.35 14.21 4.56
N ALA A 151 -10.79 13.98 3.34
CA ALA A 151 -11.25 14.96 2.38
C ALA A 151 -12.29 14.32 1.44
N PRO A 152 -13.28 15.08 0.96
CA PRO A 152 -14.18 14.61 -0.11
C PRO A 152 -13.40 14.37 -1.41
N ALA A 153 -14.12 14.20 -2.52
CA ALA A 153 -13.47 14.01 -3.83
C ALA A 153 -12.49 15.16 -4.12
N ILE A 154 -11.29 14.79 -4.56
CA ILE A 154 -10.22 15.70 -4.92
C ILE A 154 -9.90 15.60 -6.41
N GLN A 155 -9.36 16.66 -6.98
CA GLN A 155 -8.79 16.68 -8.31
C GLN A 155 -7.26 16.67 -8.20
N VAL A 156 -6.63 15.71 -8.87
CA VAL A 156 -5.19 15.61 -9.00
C VAL A 156 -4.81 16.00 -10.42
N VAL A 157 -3.94 16.99 -10.58
CA VAL A 157 -3.46 17.42 -11.89
C VAL A 157 -1.96 17.20 -11.95
N LEU A 158 -1.53 16.41 -12.94
CA LEU A 158 -0.11 16.28 -13.28
C LEU A 158 0.16 17.12 -14.53
N GLU A 159 1.05 18.11 -14.44
CA GLU A 159 1.51 18.89 -15.57
C GLU A 159 2.90 18.44 -16.00
N SER A 160 3.07 18.03 -17.24
CA SER A 160 4.40 17.76 -17.80
C SER A 160 5.21 19.05 -17.87
N THR A 161 6.38 19.11 -17.23
CA THR A 161 7.22 20.30 -17.23
C THR A 161 7.76 20.63 -18.62
N ALA A 162 8.00 19.61 -19.45
CA ALA A 162 8.52 19.74 -20.81
C ALA A 162 7.47 20.20 -21.82
N THR A 163 6.27 19.61 -21.80
CA THR A 163 5.25 19.84 -22.83
C THR A 163 4.09 20.72 -22.38
N LYS A 164 4.02 21.05 -21.09
CA LYS A 164 2.91 21.78 -20.45
C LYS A 164 1.55 21.07 -20.57
N LYS A 165 1.57 19.80 -20.96
CA LYS A 165 0.36 19.01 -21.06
C LYS A 165 -0.17 18.66 -19.67
N LEU A 166 -1.47 18.86 -19.48
CA LEU A 166 -2.18 18.56 -18.23
C LEU A 166 -2.83 17.18 -18.30
N TYR A 167 -2.76 16.46 -17.18
CA TYR A 167 -3.41 15.15 -16.97
C TYR A 167 -4.24 15.26 -15.69
N PRO A 168 -5.54 15.67 -15.81
CA PRO A 168 -6.43 15.79 -14.66
C PRO A 168 -7.08 14.43 -14.32
N PHE A 169 -7.22 14.14 -13.03
CA PHE A 169 -7.91 12.97 -12.49
C PHE A 169 -8.77 13.40 -11.31
N THR A 170 -9.95 12.81 -11.17
CA THR A 170 -10.82 12.99 -10.00
C THR A 170 -10.82 11.72 -9.18
N VAL A 171 -10.61 11.83 -7.88
CA VAL A 171 -10.50 10.69 -6.94
C VAL A 171 -11.47 10.93 -5.78
N SER A 172 -12.36 9.98 -5.55
CA SER A 172 -13.24 10.01 -4.37
C SER A 172 -12.49 9.70 -3.07
N ALA A 173 -13.07 10.05 -1.94
CA ALA A 173 -12.56 9.65 -0.63
C ALA A 173 -12.35 8.12 -0.57
N GLY A 174 -11.20 7.68 -0.08
CA GLY A 174 -10.83 6.26 -0.05
C GLY A 174 -10.61 5.61 -1.42
N GLY A 175 -10.68 6.39 -2.51
CA GLY A 175 -10.49 5.90 -3.88
C GLY A 175 -9.03 5.88 -4.33
N SER A 176 -8.79 5.22 -5.45
CA SER A 176 -7.47 5.18 -6.11
C SER A 176 -7.62 5.13 -7.62
N PHE A 177 -6.55 5.48 -8.34
CA PHE A 177 -6.44 5.29 -9.78
C PHE A 177 -5.01 4.95 -10.19
N SER A 178 -4.85 4.47 -11.43
CA SER A 178 -3.53 4.31 -12.05
C SER A 178 -3.53 4.95 -13.42
N ALA A 179 -2.47 5.67 -13.75
CA ALA A 179 -2.24 6.25 -15.05
C ALA A 179 -0.87 5.89 -15.59
N THR A 180 -0.78 5.52 -16.86
CA THR A 180 0.49 5.37 -17.58
C THR A 180 0.75 6.64 -18.36
N LEU A 181 1.88 7.30 -18.06
CA LEU A 181 2.26 8.60 -18.61
C LEU A 181 3.65 8.51 -19.26
N PRO A 182 3.99 9.39 -20.22
CA PRO A 182 5.36 9.50 -20.70
C PRO A 182 6.35 9.69 -19.55
N ALA A 183 7.51 9.06 -19.63
CA ALA A 183 8.58 9.31 -18.66
C ALA A 183 9.03 10.77 -18.74
N GLY A 184 9.32 11.38 -17.60
CA GLY A 184 9.72 12.80 -17.52
C GLY A 184 9.43 13.43 -16.17
N ASP A 185 9.58 14.75 -16.13
CA ASP A 185 9.33 15.54 -14.93
C ASP A 185 7.92 16.14 -14.99
N TYR A 186 7.24 16.11 -13.86
CA TYR A 186 5.88 16.60 -13.69
C TYR A 186 5.79 17.52 -12.47
N THR A 187 4.86 18.44 -12.52
CA THR A 187 4.35 19.16 -11.36
C THR A 187 3.02 18.55 -10.96
N VAL A 188 2.85 18.24 -9.69
CA VAL A 188 1.62 17.67 -9.16
C VAL A 188 0.92 18.72 -8.30
N VAL A 189 -0.37 18.94 -8.57
CA VAL A 189 -1.25 19.81 -7.79
C VAL A 189 -2.46 18.98 -7.34
N VAL A 190 -2.88 19.15 -6.09
CA VAL A 190 -4.08 18.48 -5.55
C VAL A 190 -5.06 19.57 -5.10
N ASN A 191 -6.27 19.55 -5.63
CA ASN A 191 -7.31 20.53 -5.34
C ASN A 191 -8.56 19.85 -4.77
N GLN A 192 -9.25 20.55 -3.88
CA GLN A 192 -10.60 20.26 -3.46
C GLN A 192 -11.50 21.41 -3.93
N GLY A 193 -12.26 21.17 -5.00
CA GLY A 193 -12.98 22.25 -5.67
C GLY A 193 -12.01 23.35 -6.16
N THR A 194 -12.12 24.55 -5.65
CA THR A 194 -11.24 25.69 -5.95
C THR A 194 -10.07 25.86 -4.98
N THR A 195 -10.03 25.07 -3.90
CA THR A 195 -9.01 25.16 -2.86
C THR A 195 -7.86 24.22 -3.17
N ALA A 196 -6.64 24.75 -3.24
CA ALA A 196 -5.44 23.92 -3.36
C ALA A 196 -5.12 23.31 -1.99
N LEU A 197 -5.13 21.95 -1.92
CA LEU A 197 -4.70 21.20 -0.74
C LEU A 197 -3.19 20.98 -0.77
N VAL A 198 -2.64 20.72 -1.96
CA VAL A 198 -1.19 20.59 -2.18
C VAL A 198 -0.83 21.48 -3.35
N THR A 199 -0.02 22.50 -3.08
CA THR A 199 0.48 23.41 -4.11
C THR A 199 1.79 22.92 -4.66
N SER A 200 1.82 22.55 -5.93
CA SER A 200 3.03 22.31 -6.72
C SER A 200 4.14 21.47 -6.08
N THR A 201 4.03 20.15 -6.20
CA THR A 201 5.11 19.20 -5.84
C THR A 201 5.76 18.66 -7.11
N SER A 202 7.09 18.59 -7.16
CA SER A 202 7.81 17.98 -8.28
C SER A 202 7.73 16.44 -8.19
N LEU A 203 7.49 15.81 -9.33
CA LEU A 203 7.48 14.36 -9.50
C LEU A 203 8.39 14.00 -10.68
N ARG A 204 9.34 13.11 -10.44
CA ARG A 204 10.10 12.43 -11.51
C ARG A 204 9.46 11.07 -11.77
N LEU A 205 9.10 10.83 -13.04
CA LEU A 205 8.57 9.54 -13.50
C LEU A 205 9.57 8.94 -14.49
N ASP A 206 10.37 7.98 -14.02
CA ASP A 206 11.36 7.32 -14.85
C ASP A 206 10.72 6.29 -15.78
N PRO A 207 11.36 5.95 -16.92
CA PRO A 207 10.91 4.87 -17.79
C PRO A 207 10.78 3.55 -17.00
N GLN A 208 9.73 2.79 -17.28
CA GLN A 208 9.44 1.49 -16.64
C GLN A 208 9.24 1.55 -15.11
N SER A 209 9.25 2.73 -14.50
CA SER A 209 9.01 2.89 -13.06
C SER A 209 7.52 2.94 -12.72
N VAL A 210 7.23 2.65 -11.46
CA VAL A 210 5.93 2.92 -10.83
C VAL A 210 6.15 3.82 -9.64
N VAL A 211 5.48 4.96 -9.62
CA VAL A 211 5.49 5.87 -8.47
C VAL A 211 4.13 5.84 -7.80
N MET A 212 4.13 5.53 -6.52
CA MET A 212 2.97 5.64 -5.66
C MET A 212 2.89 7.08 -5.12
N LEU A 213 1.73 7.68 -5.26
CA LEU A 213 1.38 8.97 -4.69
C LEU A 213 0.18 8.78 -3.76
N LEU A 214 0.25 9.30 -2.55
CA LEU A 214 -0.86 9.24 -1.60
C LEU A 214 -1.11 10.63 -1.02
N THR A 215 -2.37 11.03 -0.98
CA THR A 215 -2.77 12.15 -0.12
C THR A 215 -3.11 11.61 1.26
N VAL A 216 -2.55 12.21 2.29
CA VAL A 216 -2.78 11.89 3.69
C VAL A 216 -3.00 13.17 4.49
N GLY A 217 -3.53 13.05 5.71
CA GLY A 217 -3.86 14.19 6.56
C GLY A 217 -5.34 14.57 6.49
N GLN A 218 -5.69 15.79 6.90
CA GLN A 218 -7.05 16.28 7.01
C GLN A 218 -7.21 17.63 6.31
N ALA A 219 -8.16 17.71 5.37
CA ALA A 219 -8.39 18.93 4.58
C ALA A 219 -8.93 20.08 5.44
N GLY A 220 -9.81 19.78 6.40
CA GLY A 220 -10.39 20.80 7.30
C GLY A 220 -9.35 21.55 8.15
N ASN A 221 -8.20 20.94 8.41
CA ASN A 221 -7.12 21.52 9.23
C ASN A 221 -5.91 21.97 8.38
N ASN A 222 -6.02 21.95 7.06
CA ASN A 222 -4.93 22.28 6.12
C ASN A 222 -3.65 21.45 6.33
N THR A 223 -3.80 20.19 6.77
CA THR A 223 -2.69 19.28 7.05
C THR A 223 -2.49 18.23 5.94
N VAL A 224 -3.18 18.37 4.81
CA VAL A 224 -3.03 17.45 3.69
C VAL A 224 -1.65 17.59 3.06
N ILE A 225 -0.95 16.47 2.97
CA ILE A 225 0.33 16.36 2.25
C ILE A 225 0.24 15.30 1.17
N LEU A 226 1.16 15.39 0.20
CA LEU A 226 1.37 14.37 -0.82
C LEU A 226 2.61 13.56 -0.46
N VAL A 227 2.40 12.28 -0.21
CA VAL A 227 3.48 11.31 0.02
C VAL A 227 3.80 10.63 -1.31
N SER A 228 5.07 10.54 -1.65
CA SER A 228 5.54 9.84 -2.86
C SER A 228 6.53 8.74 -2.52
N LYS A 229 6.41 7.60 -3.19
CA LYS A 229 7.32 6.47 -3.07
C LYS A 229 7.46 5.78 -4.41
N THR A 230 8.69 5.62 -4.91
CA THR A 230 8.94 4.70 -6.02
C THR A 230 8.69 3.28 -5.52
N VAL A 231 7.75 2.60 -6.15
CA VAL A 231 7.49 1.20 -5.90
C VAL A 231 8.53 0.44 -6.70
N ARG A 232 9.05 -0.66 -6.13
CA ARG A 232 10.12 -1.48 -6.74
C ARG A 232 10.10 -1.49 -8.27
N ASP A 233 11.29 -1.45 -8.85
CA ASP A 233 11.44 -1.68 -10.27
C ASP A 233 10.90 -3.06 -10.61
N VAL A 234 9.85 -3.10 -11.41
CA VAL A 234 9.27 -4.35 -11.92
C VAL A 234 10.13 -4.78 -13.09
N ILE A 235 11.13 -5.61 -12.80
CA ILE A 235 12.00 -6.24 -13.80
C ILE A 235 11.24 -7.39 -14.46
#